data_5ffa2c403eda341a9ba12a8223ff8dc5
#
_entry.id   5ffa2c403eda341a9ba12a8223ff8dc5
#
_cell.length_a   1.000
_cell.length_b   1.000
_cell.length_c   1.000
_cell.angle_alpha   90.00
_cell.angle_beta   90.00
_cell.angle_gamma   90.00
#
_symmetry.space_group_name_H-M   'P 1'
#
loop_
_entity.id
_entity.type
_entity.pdbx_description
1 polymer ?
#
loop_
_entity_poly.entity_id
_entity_poly.type
_entity_poly.pdbx_seq_one_letter_code
_entity_poly.pdbx_strand_id
1 'polypeptide(L)'
;DLHSFPTRRSSDLRTYKDQIPEERFQEYHVNRGLRDQKGNGVLVGLTNISRVDGFDITDGKRVPCEGKLWYRGYNAIELIKGLGDSRYGFEEAAYLLLFGDLPNAEQLRTFNEMLVDVRTLPSNFARDIIMKAPSRDLMNSITRSVLTLASYDPWIGDPSLGNVLRQCMALISAFPMLAVYGYHAYNHYINDGSLYIHRPRPELSTAENLLMMLRPDKQYTELEAHVLDIALILHMEHGGGNNSTFTTRAVTSAGSDTYSVVAAALSSLKGSKHGGANLKVVEMMRDLKTNVGDITDKEAVETYLRKLLAGEAFDRKGLIYGMGHAVYSLSDPRAVVFKDFVEKLAHAKGRDEDYALYARSEEHTSELQSHELIS
;
A
#
# COMPACT_ATOMS: atom_id res chain seq x y z
N ASP A 1 -3.42 -26.57 24.78
CA ASP A 1 -2.45 -27.21 23.87
C ASP A 1 -3.03 -27.19 22.45
N LEU A 2 -2.78 -26.09 21.71
CA LEU A 2 -3.25 -25.90 20.34
C LEU A 2 -2.51 -26.78 19.30
N HIS A 3 -1.62 -27.65 19.77
CA HIS A 3 -0.83 -28.54 18.91
C HIS A 3 -1.37 -29.96 18.79
N SER A 4 -2.51 -30.27 19.40
CA SER A 4 -3.09 -31.63 19.38
C SER A 4 -4.22 -31.85 18.38
N PHE A 5 -4.48 -30.94 17.44
CA PHE A 5 -5.32 -31.26 16.30
C PHE A 5 -4.62 -32.31 15.44
N PRO A 6 -5.25 -33.45 15.16
CA PRO A 6 -4.66 -34.42 14.24
C PRO A 6 -4.46 -33.70 12.92
N THR A 7 -3.21 -33.42 12.57
CA THR A 7 -2.83 -33.00 11.22
C THR A 7 -3.20 -34.14 10.30
N ARG A 8 -4.41 -34.12 9.76
CA ARG A 8 -4.76 -34.98 8.61
C ARG A 8 -3.68 -34.70 7.57
N ARG A 9 -2.98 -35.74 7.14
CA ARG A 9 -1.89 -35.59 6.16
C ARG A 9 -2.43 -34.83 4.97
N SER A 10 -1.65 -33.93 4.40
CA SER A 10 -2.05 -33.17 3.20
C SER A 10 -2.48 -34.07 2.03
N SER A 11 -2.06 -35.35 2.03
CA SER A 11 -2.55 -36.40 1.13
C SER A 11 -4.03 -36.71 1.30
N ASP A 12 -4.59 -36.61 2.52
CA ASP A 12 -5.99 -36.92 2.78
C ASP A 12 -6.91 -35.83 2.25
N LEU A 13 -6.43 -34.56 2.25
CA LEU A 13 -7.14 -33.44 1.65
C LEU A 13 -7.23 -33.49 0.13
N ARG A 14 -6.29 -34.19 -0.53
CA ARG A 14 -6.29 -34.37 -1.99
C ARG A 14 -7.30 -35.39 -2.47
N THR A 15 -7.84 -36.21 -1.59
CA THR A 15 -8.86 -37.23 -1.90
C THR A 15 -10.28 -36.72 -1.74
N TYR A 16 -10.50 -35.53 -1.17
CA TYR A 16 -11.81 -34.93 -1.08
C TYR A 16 -12.29 -34.41 -2.45
N LYS A 17 -13.43 -34.91 -2.91
CA LYS A 17 -14.05 -34.59 -4.20
C LYS A 17 -14.95 -33.35 -4.14
N ASP A 18 -14.62 -32.35 -3.33
CA ASP A 18 -15.38 -31.12 -3.19
C ASP A 18 -14.86 -29.96 -4.06
N GLN A 19 -13.90 -30.23 -4.92
CA GLN A 19 -13.40 -29.24 -5.87
C GLN A 19 -14.40 -29.04 -6.99
N ILE A 20 -14.73 -27.78 -7.27
CA ILE A 20 -15.51 -27.43 -8.45
C ILE A 20 -14.59 -27.50 -9.67
N PRO A 21 -14.88 -28.37 -10.66
CA PRO A 21 -14.07 -28.48 -11.88
C PRO A 21 -13.99 -27.15 -12.64
N GLU A 22 -12.88 -26.91 -13.34
CA GLU A 22 -12.62 -25.67 -14.09
C GLU A 22 -13.73 -25.42 -15.14
N GLU A 23 -14.21 -26.48 -15.78
CA GLU A 23 -15.25 -26.43 -16.82
C GLU A 23 -16.56 -25.79 -16.30
N ARG A 24 -16.86 -25.91 -15.00
CA ARG A 24 -18.06 -25.33 -14.41
C ARG A 24 -17.99 -23.81 -14.35
N PHE A 25 -16.81 -23.25 -14.12
CA PHE A 25 -16.63 -21.79 -14.16
C PHE A 25 -16.87 -21.23 -15.57
N GLN A 26 -16.54 -22.00 -16.61
CA GLN A 26 -16.83 -21.65 -18.01
C GLN A 26 -18.33 -21.78 -18.30
N GLU A 27 -18.93 -22.90 -17.95
CA GLU A 27 -20.35 -23.20 -18.17
C GLU A 27 -21.27 -22.12 -17.55
N TYR A 28 -20.96 -21.72 -16.32
CA TYR A 28 -21.78 -20.72 -15.58
C TYR A 28 -21.27 -19.28 -15.75
N HIS A 29 -20.26 -19.03 -16.56
CA HIS A 29 -19.64 -17.71 -16.77
C HIS A 29 -19.20 -17.02 -15.46
N VAL A 30 -18.68 -17.77 -14.50
CA VAL A 30 -18.27 -17.28 -13.18
C VAL A 30 -16.76 -17.06 -13.15
N ASN A 31 -16.34 -15.88 -12.67
CA ASN A 31 -14.94 -15.54 -12.47
C ASN A 31 -14.49 -15.91 -11.05
N ARG A 32 -13.19 -16.19 -10.88
CA ARG A 32 -12.55 -16.39 -9.58
C ARG A 32 -12.00 -15.05 -9.06
N GLY A 33 -12.83 -14.31 -8.32
CA GLY A 33 -12.47 -12.99 -7.82
C GLY A 33 -12.40 -11.93 -8.93
N LEU A 34 -11.36 -11.09 -8.92
CA LEU A 34 -11.21 -9.94 -9.83
C LEU A 34 -10.44 -10.28 -11.13
N ARG A 35 -10.31 -11.56 -11.46
CA ARG A 35 -9.64 -12.03 -12.68
C ARG A 35 -10.57 -12.94 -13.46
N ASP A 36 -10.53 -12.78 -14.78
CA ASP A 36 -11.13 -13.77 -15.68
C ASP A 36 -10.28 -15.05 -15.74
N GLN A 37 -10.72 -16.02 -16.51
CA GLN A 37 -10.03 -17.30 -16.67
C GLN A 37 -8.66 -17.20 -17.37
N LYS A 38 -8.44 -16.12 -18.15
CA LYS A 38 -7.18 -15.81 -18.83
C LYS A 38 -6.26 -14.96 -17.94
N GLY A 39 -6.66 -14.65 -16.71
CA GLY A 39 -5.90 -13.81 -15.79
C GLY A 39 -6.08 -12.30 -15.99
N ASN A 40 -6.94 -11.85 -16.92
CA ASN A 40 -7.21 -10.44 -17.13
C ASN A 40 -8.08 -9.90 -16.00
N GLY A 41 -7.91 -8.61 -15.68
CA GLY A 41 -8.77 -7.91 -14.72
C GLY A 41 -10.21 -7.78 -15.24
N VAL A 42 -11.19 -7.93 -14.35
CA VAL A 42 -12.61 -7.73 -14.66
C VAL A 42 -13.06 -6.34 -14.19
N LEU A 43 -13.97 -5.73 -14.96
CA LEU A 43 -14.59 -4.46 -14.57
C LEU A 43 -15.62 -4.72 -13.47
N VAL A 44 -15.39 -4.16 -12.28
CA VAL A 44 -16.23 -4.39 -11.09
C VAL A 44 -16.95 -3.14 -10.59
N GLY A 45 -16.88 -2.04 -11.31
CA GLY A 45 -17.59 -0.81 -10.99
C GLY A 45 -16.97 0.42 -11.62
N LEU A 46 -17.65 1.55 -11.45
CA LEU A 46 -17.19 2.86 -11.91
C LEU A 46 -16.79 3.71 -10.72
N THR A 47 -15.84 4.62 -10.94
CA THR A 47 -15.41 5.61 -9.96
C THR A 47 -15.19 6.95 -10.66
N ASN A 48 -15.45 8.05 -9.97
CA ASN A 48 -15.08 9.40 -10.36
C ASN A 48 -13.95 9.97 -9.50
N ILE A 49 -13.35 9.14 -8.62
CA ILE A 49 -12.28 9.57 -7.70
C ILE A 49 -10.93 9.54 -8.41
N SER A 50 -10.71 8.51 -9.23
CA SER A 50 -9.45 8.35 -9.95
C SER A 50 -9.63 7.75 -11.33
N ARG A 51 -8.64 7.99 -12.18
CA ARG A 51 -8.51 7.33 -13.48
C ARG A 51 -7.10 6.80 -13.62
N VAL A 52 -6.99 5.58 -14.15
CA VAL A 52 -5.73 4.88 -14.34
C VAL A 52 -5.68 4.37 -15.77
N ASP A 53 -4.75 4.86 -16.57
CA ASP A 53 -4.56 4.43 -17.95
C ASP A 53 -3.14 3.89 -18.16
N GLY A 54 -3.04 2.76 -18.84
CA GLY A 54 -1.78 2.15 -19.31
C GLY A 54 -1.85 1.81 -20.80
N PHE A 55 -2.96 2.17 -21.47
CA PHE A 55 -3.21 1.90 -22.88
C PHE A 55 -4.00 3.04 -23.50
N ASP A 56 -3.64 3.42 -24.71
CA ASP A 56 -4.47 4.24 -25.59
C ASP A 56 -5.28 3.33 -26.53
N ILE A 57 -6.38 3.84 -27.08
CA ILE A 57 -7.17 3.14 -28.09
C ILE A 57 -6.92 3.81 -29.44
N THR A 58 -6.21 3.11 -30.34
CA THR A 58 -5.93 3.54 -31.68
C THR A 58 -6.56 2.53 -32.65
N ASP A 59 -7.44 2.97 -33.54
CA ASP A 59 -8.16 2.13 -34.49
C ASP A 59 -8.91 0.94 -33.85
N GLY A 60 -9.47 1.16 -32.64
CA GLY A 60 -10.19 0.14 -31.89
C GLY A 60 -9.29 -0.92 -31.21
N LYS A 61 -7.97 -0.77 -31.28
CA LYS A 61 -7.00 -1.66 -30.64
C LYS A 61 -6.37 -0.95 -29.43
N ARG A 62 -6.08 -1.74 -28.39
CA ARG A 62 -5.30 -1.28 -27.24
C ARG A 62 -3.83 -1.20 -27.64
N VAL A 63 -3.25 -0.01 -27.52
CA VAL A 63 -1.83 0.26 -27.74
C VAL A 63 -1.21 0.66 -26.41
N PRO A 64 -0.12 0.03 -25.93
CA PRO A 64 0.57 0.43 -24.74
C PRO A 64 0.96 1.92 -24.79
N CYS A 65 0.75 2.63 -23.68
CA CYS A 65 1.20 4.01 -23.52
C CYS A 65 1.88 4.18 -22.16
N GLU A 66 2.55 5.32 -21.98
CA GLU A 66 3.04 5.74 -20.67
C GLU A 66 1.90 5.74 -19.66
N GLY A 67 2.16 5.22 -18.47
CA GLY A 67 1.17 5.15 -17.41
C GLY A 67 0.68 6.52 -17.00
N LYS A 68 -0.64 6.65 -16.80
CA LYS A 68 -1.27 7.92 -16.39
C LYS A 68 -2.16 7.63 -15.18
N LEU A 69 -2.10 8.52 -14.19
CA LEU A 69 -2.91 8.48 -12.99
C LEU A 69 -3.50 9.87 -12.73
N TRP A 70 -4.80 9.92 -12.48
CA TRP A 70 -5.49 11.16 -12.12
C TRP A 70 -6.24 10.99 -10.80
N TYR A 71 -6.19 12.01 -9.98
CA TYR A 71 -6.97 12.19 -8.76
C TYR A 71 -8.01 13.29 -9.01
N ARG A 72 -9.29 12.95 -9.02
CA ARG A 72 -10.39 13.91 -9.28
C ARG A 72 -10.19 14.79 -10.53
N GLY A 73 -9.55 14.24 -11.58
CA GLY A 73 -9.28 14.97 -12.82
C GLY A 73 -7.91 15.66 -12.87
N TYR A 74 -7.19 15.75 -11.77
CA TYR A 74 -5.81 16.27 -11.74
C TYR A 74 -4.83 15.15 -12.04
N ASN A 75 -3.89 15.37 -12.95
CA ASN A 75 -2.80 14.42 -13.19
C ASN A 75 -1.93 14.32 -11.93
N ALA A 76 -1.68 13.11 -11.44
CA ALA A 76 -0.96 12.90 -10.16
C ALA A 76 0.48 13.45 -10.18
N ILE A 77 1.17 13.39 -11.34
CA ILE A 77 2.51 13.95 -11.50
C ILE A 77 2.45 15.49 -11.40
N GLU A 78 1.52 16.11 -12.13
CA GLU A 78 1.36 17.56 -12.09
C GLU A 78 0.84 18.06 -10.75
N LEU A 79 0.00 17.28 -10.08
CA LEU A 79 -0.44 17.56 -8.71
C LEU A 79 0.76 17.64 -7.76
N ILE A 80 1.63 16.62 -7.75
CA ILE A 80 2.81 16.59 -6.87
C ILE A 80 3.77 17.74 -7.20
N LYS A 81 4.00 18.02 -8.48
CA LYS A 81 4.83 19.17 -8.88
C LYS A 81 4.21 20.49 -8.43
N GLY A 82 2.89 20.62 -8.52
CA GLY A 82 2.14 21.81 -8.11
C GLY A 82 2.13 22.03 -6.60
N LEU A 83 2.17 20.96 -5.80
CA LEU A 83 2.33 21.05 -4.34
C LEU A 83 3.71 21.60 -3.94
N GLY A 84 4.73 21.41 -4.77
CA GLY A 84 6.09 21.90 -4.52
C GLY A 84 6.62 21.43 -3.15
N ASP A 85 7.08 22.38 -2.35
CA ASP A 85 7.59 22.13 -1.01
C ASP A 85 6.47 22.28 0.08
N SER A 86 5.20 22.09 -0.29
CA SER A 86 4.09 22.15 0.67
C SER A 86 4.34 21.15 1.79
N ARG A 87 4.21 21.63 3.03
CA ARG A 87 4.31 20.83 4.24
C ARG A 87 3.09 19.92 4.46
N TYR A 88 1.96 20.24 3.82
CA TYR A 88 0.66 19.61 3.98
C TYR A 88 0.15 18.97 2.68
N GLY A 89 1.06 18.45 1.85
CA GLY A 89 0.69 17.86 0.56
C GLY A 89 -0.25 16.67 0.71
N PHE A 90 -0.04 15.81 1.71
CA PHE A 90 -0.94 14.71 2.03
C PHE A 90 -2.34 15.22 2.38
N GLU A 91 -2.44 16.25 3.22
CA GLU A 91 -3.72 16.83 3.62
C GLU A 91 -4.44 17.50 2.45
N GLU A 92 -3.71 18.20 1.57
CA GLU A 92 -4.28 18.78 0.34
C GLU A 92 -4.83 17.71 -0.60
N ALA A 93 -4.07 16.63 -0.82
CA ALA A 93 -4.51 15.51 -1.65
C ALA A 93 -5.68 14.74 -1.00
N ALA A 94 -5.69 14.58 0.32
CA ALA A 94 -6.81 13.98 1.05
C ALA A 94 -8.08 14.80 0.92
N TYR A 95 -7.96 16.13 1.05
CA TYR A 95 -9.07 17.05 0.79
C TYR A 95 -9.61 16.90 -0.63
N LEU A 96 -8.73 16.92 -1.64
CA LEU A 96 -9.11 16.73 -3.04
C LEU A 96 -9.88 15.43 -3.25
N LEU A 97 -9.40 14.31 -2.74
CA LEU A 97 -10.06 13.01 -2.90
C LEU A 97 -11.43 12.96 -2.22
N LEU A 98 -11.58 13.58 -1.05
CA LEU A 98 -12.83 13.60 -0.29
C LEU A 98 -13.86 14.56 -0.90
N PHE A 99 -13.45 15.77 -1.27
CA PHE A 99 -14.39 16.85 -1.64
C PHE A 99 -14.44 17.16 -3.15
N GLY A 100 -13.48 16.69 -3.93
CA GLY A 100 -13.51 16.77 -5.40
C GLY A 100 -12.69 17.90 -6.01
N ASP A 101 -12.31 18.92 -5.23
CA ASP A 101 -11.51 20.06 -5.67
C ASP A 101 -10.35 20.32 -4.70
N LEU A 102 -9.30 20.99 -5.18
CA LEU A 102 -8.19 21.41 -4.33
C LEU A 102 -8.65 22.49 -3.33
N PRO A 103 -8.18 22.44 -2.07
CA PRO A 103 -8.54 23.43 -1.09
C PRO A 103 -7.88 24.79 -1.37
N ASN A 104 -8.57 25.87 -1.11
CA ASN A 104 -7.90 27.15 -0.89
C ASN A 104 -7.24 27.18 0.51
N ALA A 105 -6.45 28.21 0.81
CA ALA A 105 -5.69 28.29 2.06
C ALA A 105 -6.57 28.22 3.32
N GLU A 106 -7.77 28.81 3.30
CA GLU A 106 -8.71 28.76 4.42
C GLU A 106 -9.32 27.38 4.60
N GLN A 107 -9.70 26.74 3.51
CA GLN A 107 -10.23 25.38 3.50
C GLN A 107 -9.20 24.37 4.01
N LEU A 108 -7.94 24.48 3.55
CA LEU A 108 -6.85 23.63 4.02
C LEU A 108 -6.60 23.82 5.53
N ARG A 109 -6.56 25.05 6.01
CA ARG A 109 -6.40 25.34 7.43
C ARG A 109 -7.54 24.72 8.26
N THR A 110 -8.78 24.92 7.84
CA THR A 110 -9.95 24.35 8.52
C THR A 110 -9.92 22.82 8.51
N PHE A 111 -9.55 22.23 7.38
CA PHE A 111 -9.43 20.77 7.25
C PHE A 111 -8.36 20.21 8.19
N ASN A 112 -7.20 20.87 8.29
CA ASN A 112 -6.14 20.48 9.21
C ASN A 112 -6.57 20.59 10.66
N GLU A 113 -7.26 21.67 11.04
CA GLU A 113 -7.84 21.82 12.38
C GLU A 113 -8.81 20.69 12.71
N MET A 114 -9.70 20.32 11.78
CA MET A 114 -10.61 19.18 11.95
C MET A 114 -9.87 17.84 12.12
N LEU A 115 -8.80 17.59 11.35
CA LEU A 115 -7.97 16.40 11.50
C LEU A 115 -7.27 16.37 12.87
N VAL A 116 -6.80 17.51 13.35
CA VAL A 116 -6.17 17.65 14.68
C VAL A 116 -7.18 17.36 15.79
N ASP A 117 -8.38 17.89 15.71
CA ASP A 117 -9.43 17.72 16.73
C ASP A 117 -9.82 16.24 16.92
N VAL A 118 -9.81 15.45 15.83
CA VAL A 118 -10.13 14.02 15.88
C VAL A 118 -8.89 13.11 16.01
N ARG A 119 -7.69 13.70 16.11
CA ARG A 119 -6.41 12.96 16.22
C ARG A 119 -6.17 12.46 17.65
N THR A 120 -7.09 11.65 18.15
CA THR A 120 -7.02 11.09 19.50
C THR A 120 -7.42 9.61 19.47
N LEU A 121 -6.85 8.85 20.40
CA LEU A 121 -7.30 7.49 20.69
C LEU A 121 -8.06 7.47 22.02
N PRO A 122 -9.03 6.57 22.21
CA PRO A 122 -9.71 6.42 23.50
C PRO A 122 -8.72 6.21 24.64
N SER A 123 -9.11 6.60 25.86
CA SER A 123 -8.27 6.45 27.05
C SER A 123 -7.76 5.02 27.19
N ASN A 124 -6.46 4.88 27.44
CA ASN A 124 -5.76 3.59 27.58
C ASN A 124 -5.77 2.68 26.34
N PHE A 125 -6.31 3.11 25.20
CA PHE A 125 -6.42 2.29 23.99
C PHE A 125 -5.07 1.70 23.54
N ALA A 126 -4.04 2.53 23.49
CA ALA A 126 -2.70 2.07 23.12
C ALA A 126 -2.21 0.94 24.05
N ARG A 127 -2.36 1.12 25.37
CA ARG A 127 -1.95 0.13 26.38
C ARG A 127 -2.77 -1.15 26.31
N ASP A 128 -4.10 -1.03 26.27
CA ASP A 128 -5.01 -2.16 26.51
C ASP A 128 -5.34 -2.93 25.22
N ILE A 129 -5.24 -2.28 24.06
CA ILE A 129 -5.57 -2.88 22.77
C ILE A 129 -4.32 -3.16 21.92
N ILE A 130 -3.46 -2.16 21.74
CA ILE A 130 -2.32 -2.30 20.83
C ILE A 130 -1.20 -3.12 21.52
N MET A 131 -0.81 -2.73 22.72
CA MET A 131 0.34 -3.32 23.42
C MET A 131 0.07 -4.68 24.03
N LYS A 132 -1.16 -4.97 24.47
CA LYS A 132 -1.50 -6.29 25.04
C LYS A 132 -1.40 -7.45 24.07
N ALA A 133 -1.47 -7.20 22.77
CA ALA A 133 -1.37 -8.23 21.75
C ALA A 133 -0.43 -7.79 20.64
N PRO A 134 0.87 -7.69 20.90
CA PRO A 134 1.87 -7.36 19.88
C PRO A 134 1.84 -8.41 18.77
N SER A 135 2.08 -8.01 17.54
CA SER A 135 2.01 -8.90 16.38
C SER A 135 3.20 -8.69 15.47
N ARG A 136 3.74 -9.78 14.92
CA ARG A 136 4.70 -9.72 13.81
C ARG A 136 4.04 -9.22 12.53
N ASP A 137 2.74 -9.41 12.41
CA ASP A 137 1.88 -8.87 11.34
C ASP A 137 1.28 -7.54 11.80
N LEU A 138 1.93 -6.43 11.45
CA LEU A 138 1.49 -5.09 11.81
C LEU A 138 0.13 -4.75 11.18
N MET A 139 -0.17 -5.26 9.99
CA MET A 139 -1.49 -5.07 9.37
C MET A 139 -2.60 -5.72 10.20
N ASN A 140 -2.32 -6.86 10.84
CA ASN A 140 -3.25 -7.47 11.79
C ASN A 140 -3.46 -6.59 13.03
N SER A 141 -2.40 -5.99 13.56
CA SER A 141 -2.50 -5.06 14.69
C SER A 141 -3.38 -3.84 14.34
N ILE A 142 -3.17 -3.24 13.17
CA ILE A 142 -3.97 -2.10 12.70
C ILE A 142 -5.43 -2.51 12.48
N THR A 143 -5.69 -3.61 11.78
CA THR A 143 -7.04 -4.12 11.49
C THR A 143 -7.85 -4.35 12.78
N ARG A 144 -7.26 -5.03 13.75
CA ARG A 144 -7.86 -5.26 15.07
C ARG A 144 -8.15 -3.95 15.79
N SER A 145 -7.22 -3.01 15.74
CA SER A 145 -7.39 -1.69 16.36
C SER A 145 -8.54 -0.93 15.73
N VAL A 146 -8.65 -0.94 14.40
CA VAL A 146 -9.78 -0.31 13.68
C VAL A 146 -11.11 -0.92 14.12
N LEU A 147 -11.22 -2.26 14.14
CA LEU A 147 -12.45 -2.91 14.61
C LEU A 147 -12.78 -2.58 16.07
N THR A 148 -11.75 -2.44 16.92
CA THR A 148 -11.98 -2.11 18.33
C THR A 148 -12.42 -0.65 18.50
N LEU A 149 -11.95 0.28 17.65
CA LEU A 149 -12.40 1.69 17.66
C LEU A 149 -13.91 1.82 17.45
N ALA A 150 -14.51 0.90 16.68
CA ALA A 150 -15.96 0.81 16.49
C ALA A 150 -16.75 0.79 17.83
N SER A 151 -16.22 0.10 18.83
CA SER A 151 -16.86 -0.01 20.15
C SER A 151 -16.85 1.28 20.97
N TYR A 152 -16.08 2.27 20.56
CA TYR A 152 -15.98 3.58 21.20
C TYR A 152 -16.76 4.67 20.46
N ASP A 153 -17.35 4.35 19.29
CA ASP A 153 -18.14 5.30 18.51
C ASP A 153 -19.64 5.15 18.85
N PRO A 154 -20.25 6.12 19.57
CA PRO A 154 -21.66 6.05 19.91
C PRO A 154 -22.60 6.17 18.69
N TRP A 155 -22.07 6.64 17.55
CA TRP A 155 -22.83 6.84 16.30
C TRP A 155 -22.46 5.81 15.22
N ILE A 156 -21.93 4.66 15.63
CA ILE A 156 -21.48 3.60 14.68
C ILE A 156 -22.59 3.19 13.68
N GLY A 157 -23.82 3.15 14.11
CA GLY A 157 -24.97 2.70 13.29
C GLY A 157 -25.62 3.78 12.43
N ASP A 158 -25.14 5.03 12.48
CA ASP A 158 -25.66 6.12 11.66
C ASP A 158 -24.99 6.15 10.28
N PRO A 159 -25.70 5.77 9.18
CA PRO A 159 -25.14 5.75 7.83
C PRO A 159 -25.19 7.11 7.12
N SER A 160 -25.55 8.18 7.81
CA SER A 160 -25.59 9.51 7.21
C SER A 160 -24.22 9.92 6.67
N LEU A 161 -24.19 10.62 5.54
CA LEU A 161 -22.96 11.04 4.88
C LEU A 161 -22.07 11.85 5.82
N GLY A 162 -22.65 12.73 6.64
CA GLY A 162 -21.91 13.53 7.63
C GLY A 162 -21.23 12.68 8.69
N ASN A 163 -21.91 11.63 9.21
CA ASN A 163 -21.33 10.73 10.18
C ASN A 163 -20.25 9.82 9.56
N VAL A 164 -20.48 9.29 8.37
CA VAL A 164 -19.46 8.49 7.64
C VAL A 164 -18.22 9.34 7.38
N LEU A 165 -18.37 10.60 6.95
CA LEU A 165 -17.23 11.50 6.78
C LEU A 165 -16.47 11.72 8.09
N ARG A 166 -17.18 11.99 9.20
CA ARG A 166 -16.59 12.11 10.55
C ARG A 166 -15.77 10.86 10.91
N GLN A 167 -16.31 9.68 10.69
CA GLN A 167 -15.65 8.40 10.95
C GLN A 167 -14.40 8.22 10.06
N CYS A 168 -14.49 8.55 8.78
CA CYS A 168 -13.35 8.52 7.87
C CYS A 168 -12.24 9.48 8.30
N MET A 169 -12.56 10.71 8.69
CA MET A 169 -11.58 11.67 9.17
C MET A 169 -10.91 11.22 10.48
N ALA A 170 -11.69 10.65 11.39
CA ALA A 170 -11.16 10.07 12.63
C ALA A 170 -10.17 8.92 12.33
N LEU A 171 -10.50 8.05 11.37
CA LEU A 171 -9.61 6.97 10.95
C LEU A 171 -8.35 7.50 10.26
N ILE A 172 -8.46 8.44 9.32
CA ILE A 172 -7.30 9.08 8.67
C ILE A 172 -6.34 9.63 9.72
N SER A 173 -6.87 10.32 10.73
CA SER A 173 -6.07 10.89 11.83
C SER A 173 -5.51 9.85 12.80
N ALA A 174 -6.20 8.71 13.00
CA ALA A 174 -5.77 7.64 13.90
C ALA A 174 -4.71 6.72 13.29
N PHE A 175 -4.73 6.48 11.99
CA PHE A 175 -3.86 5.51 11.33
C PHE A 175 -2.36 5.70 11.64
N PRO A 176 -1.78 6.92 11.66
CA PRO A 176 -0.40 7.13 12.06
C PRO A 176 -0.09 6.58 13.45
N MET A 177 -0.97 6.83 14.42
CA MET A 177 -0.81 6.30 15.78
C MET A 177 -0.95 4.77 15.84
N LEU A 178 -1.94 4.20 15.14
CA LEU A 178 -2.15 2.75 15.10
C LEU A 178 -0.95 2.02 14.51
N ALA A 179 -0.38 2.56 13.42
CA ALA A 179 0.80 2.01 12.76
C ALA A 179 2.04 2.10 13.63
N VAL A 180 2.34 3.29 14.15
CA VAL A 180 3.57 3.53 14.93
C VAL A 180 3.53 2.82 16.27
N TYR A 181 2.42 2.88 17.00
CA TYR A 181 2.31 2.18 18.28
C TYR A 181 2.30 0.65 18.11
N GLY A 182 1.69 0.16 17.01
CA GLY A 182 1.78 -1.25 16.64
C GLY A 182 3.22 -1.69 16.38
N TYR A 183 4.00 -0.87 15.67
CA TYR A 183 5.43 -1.12 15.44
C TYR A 183 6.24 -1.08 16.74
N HIS A 184 6.03 -0.10 17.60
CA HIS A 184 6.74 -0.02 18.88
C HIS A 184 6.38 -1.18 19.82
N ALA A 185 5.13 -1.62 19.84
CA ALA A 185 4.72 -2.82 20.55
C ALA A 185 5.44 -4.08 20.02
N TYR A 186 5.45 -4.25 18.68
CA TYR A 186 6.20 -5.33 18.03
C TYR A 186 7.70 -5.28 18.37
N ASN A 187 8.33 -4.12 18.23
CA ASN A 187 9.75 -3.95 18.49
C ASN A 187 10.11 -4.23 19.96
N HIS A 188 9.26 -3.79 20.88
CA HIS A 188 9.48 -4.00 22.32
C HIS A 188 9.28 -5.46 22.74
N TYR A 189 8.14 -6.05 22.44
CA TYR A 189 7.77 -7.37 22.97
C TYR A 189 8.33 -8.55 22.17
N ILE A 190 8.75 -8.33 20.92
CA ILE A 190 9.20 -9.42 20.04
C ILE A 190 10.68 -9.28 19.65
N ASN A 191 11.21 -8.06 19.58
CA ASN A 191 12.59 -7.80 19.22
C ASN A 191 13.43 -7.25 20.40
N ASP A 192 12.89 -7.27 21.63
CA ASP A 192 13.56 -6.79 22.85
C ASP A 192 14.05 -5.33 22.77
N GLY A 193 13.43 -4.53 21.92
CA GLY A 193 13.73 -3.09 21.76
C GLY A 193 13.10 -2.24 22.87
N SER A 194 13.50 -0.98 22.94
CA SER A 194 12.88 -0.02 23.86
C SER A 194 11.48 0.35 23.40
N LEU A 195 10.59 0.60 24.36
CA LEU A 195 9.22 1.06 24.10
C LEU A 195 9.18 2.58 24.06
N TYR A 196 8.76 3.13 22.94
CA TYR A 196 8.54 4.58 22.76
C TYR A 196 7.07 4.84 22.47
N ILE A 197 6.48 5.83 23.18
CA ILE A 197 5.11 6.28 22.95
C ILE A 197 5.11 7.79 22.89
N HIS A 198 5.36 8.31 21.71
CA HIS A 198 5.28 9.73 21.45
C HIS A 198 3.87 10.10 21.00
N ARG A 199 3.30 11.15 21.60
CA ARG A 199 1.99 11.65 21.19
C ARG A 199 2.14 12.53 19.94
N PRO A 200 1.17 12.50 19.03
CA PRO A 200 1.16 13.42 17.90
C PRO A 200 1.09 14.87 18.38
N ARG A 201 1.64 15.77 17.59
CA ARG A 201 1.63 17.21 17.85
C ARG A 201 0.69 17.92 16.88
N PRO A 202 -0.13 18.86 17.37
CA PRO A 202 -1.10 19.58 16.52
C PRO A 202 -0.47 20.36 15.38
N GLU A 203 0.72 20.94 15.64
CA GLU A 203 1.44 21.79 14.70
C GLU A 203 2.17 21.06 13.58
N LEU A 204 2.22 19.72 13.64
CA LEU A 204 2.90 18.89 12.66
C LEU A 204 1.91 18.29 11.66
N SER A 205 2.36 18.17 10.38
CA SER A 205 1.63 17.44 9.35
C SER A 205 1.55 15.95 9.66
N THR A 206 0.79 15.20 8.89
CA THR A 206 0.68 13.74 9.04
C THR A 206 2.02 13.04 8.83
N ALA A 207 2.78 13.41 7.81
CA ALA A 207 4.10 12.85 7.53
C ALA A 207 5.11 13.16 8.66
N GLU A 208 5.14 14.40 9.14
CA GLU A 208 6.00 14.81 10.24
C GLU A 208 5.64 14.09 11.54
N ASN A 209 4.36 13.97 11.86
CA ASN A 209 3.90 13.23 13.03
C ASN A 209 4.29 11.75 12.97
N LEU A 210 4.18 11.11 11.80
CA LEU A 210 4.64 9.73 11.60
C LEU A 210 6.12 9.58 11.95
N LEU A 211 6.98 10.43 11.40
CA LEU A 211 8.43 10.38 11.65
C LEU A 211 8.77 10.70 13.10
N MET A 212 8.17 11.76 13.64
CA MET A 212 8.38 12.18 15.02
C MET A 212 7.97 11.10 16.03
N MET A 213 6.83 10.45 15.81
CA MET A 213 6.35 9.38 16.69
C MET A 213 7.17 8.09 16.54
N LEU A 214 7.66 7.78 15.32
CA LEU A 214 8.40 6.56 15.01
C LEU A 214 9.80 6.57 15.62
N ARG A 215 10.46 7.73 15.72
CA ARG A 215 11.86 7.83 16.12
C ARG A 215 12.02 8.04 17.62
N PRO A 216 12.96 7.31 18.25
CA PRO A 216 13.21 7.43 19.69
C PRO A 216 13.51 8.87 20.14
N ASP A 217 14.30 9.59 19.34
CA ASP A 217 14.75 10.97 19.59
C ASP A 217 13.81 12.06 19.03
N LYS A 218 12.73 11.66 18.34
CA LYS A 218 11.76 12.55 17.67
C LYS A 218 12.34 13.39 16.54
N GLN A 219 13.58 13.10 16.10
CA GLN A 219 14.26 13.90 15.12
C GLN A 219 14.02 13.40 13.69
N TYR A 220 13.84 14.30 12.77
CA TYR A 220 13.75 14.06 11.32
C TYR A 220 14.20 15.30 10.57
N THR A 221 14.56 15.14 9.31
CA THR A 221 14.89 16.25 8.42
C THR A 221 13.68 16.66 7.59
N GLU A 222 13.67 17.90 7.11
CA GLU A 222 12.61 18.38 6.19
C GLU A 222 12.52 17.49 4.94
N LEU A 223 13.67 17.07 4.38
CA LEU A 223 13.69 16.14 3.25
C LEU A 223 13.01 14.81 3.55
N GLU A 224 13.24 14.22 4.73
CA GLU A 224 12.58 12.97 5.13
C GLU A 224 11.07 13.14 5.26
N ALA A 225 10.62 14.24 5.85
CA ALA A 225 9.20 14.55 5.98
C ALA A 225 8.55 14.74 4.60
N HIS A 226 9.20 15.49 3.71
CA HIS A 226 8.72 15.73 2.36
C HIS A 226 8.66 14.43 1.52
N VAL A 227 9.70 13.61 1.55
CA VAL A 227 9.70 12.31 0.84
C VAL A 227 8.60 11.39 1.36
N LEU A 228 8.37 11.36 2.68
CA LEU A 228 7.27 10.58 3.26
C LEU A 228 5.90 11.14 2.86
N ASP A 229 5.74 12.46 2.82
CA ASP A 229 4.50 13.12 2.39
C ASP A 229 4.15 12.74 0.95
N ILE A 230 5.11 12.83 0.02
CA ILE A 230 4.95 12.39 -1.37
C ILE A 230 4.62 10.89 -1.45
N ALA A 231 5.29 10.06 -0.65
CA ALA A 231 4.99 8.63 -0.60
C ALA A 231 3.54 8.39 -0.17
N LEU A 232 3.04 9.09 0.83
CA LEU A 232 1.65 8.99 1.28
C LEU A 232 0.68 9.41 0.19
N ILE A 233 0.93 10.51 -0.54
CA ILE A 233 0.10 10.96 -1.66
C ILE A 233 0.02 9.90 -2.76
N LEU A 234 1.15 9.33 -3.16
CA LEU A 234 1.23 8.31 -4.22
C LEU A 234 0.54 6.99 -3.86
N HIS A 235 0.30 6.74 -2.56
CA HIS A 235 -0.36 5.53 -2.06
C HIS A 235 -1.85 5.71 -1.73
N MET A 236 -2.41 6.93 -1.88
CA MET A 236 -3.80 7.20 -1.50
C MET A 236 -4.83 6.50 -2.37
N GLU A 237 -4.61 6.47 -3.69
CA GLU A 237 -5.62 6.02 -4.65
C GLU A 237 -4.95 5.42 -5.89
N HIS A 238 -5.49 4.31 -6.38
CA HIS A 238 -5.03 3.68 -7.62
C HIS A 238 -6.16 2.96 -8.37
N GLY A 239 -7.27 3.64 -8.54
CA GLY A 239 -8.42 3.12 -9.30
C GLY A 239 -9.32 2.15 -8.52
N GLY A 240 -10.52 1.97 -9.06
CA GLY A 240 -11.56 1.16 -8.45
C GLY A 240 -11.39 -0.36 -8.59
N GLY A 241 -10.39 -0.82 -9.33
CA GLY A 241 -10.22 -2.24 -9.72
C GLY A 241 -9.35 -3.06 -8.78
N ASN A 242 -8.78 -2.49 -7.71
CA ASN A 242 -7.99 -3.26 -6.76
C ASN A 242 -8.88 -4.03 -5.75
N ASN A 243 -8.30 -5.07 -5.15
CA ASN A 243 -9.06 -6.00 -4.30
C ASN A 243 -9.57 -5.34 -3.02
N SER A 244 -8.86 -4.39 -2.44
CA SER A 244 -9.31 -3.65 -1.25
C SER A 244 -10.48 -2.74 -1.56
N THR A 245 -10.47 -2.02 -2.68
CA THR A 245 -11.59 -1.19 -3.13
C THR A 245 -12.82 -2.02 -3.43
N PHE A 246 -12.65 -3.18 -4.08
CA PHE A 246 -13.75 -4.13 -4.30
C PHE A 246 -14.34 -4.62 -2.98
N THR A 247 -13.50 -5.02 -2.02
CA THR A 247 -13.90 -5.45 -0.68
C THR A 247 -14.65 -4.34 0.05
N THR A 248 -14.15 -3.10 -0.01
CA THR A 248 -14.82 -1.91 0.54
C THR A 248 -16.24 -1.79 -0.01
N ARG A 249 -16.40 -1.84 -1.33
CA ARG A 249 -17.71 -1.74 -1.98
C ARG A 249 -18.64 -2.91 -1.61
N ALA A 250 -18.11 -4.13 -1.60
CA ALA A 250 -18.88 -5.32 -1.25
C ALA A 250 -19.44 -5.26 0.17
N VAL A 251 -18.60 -4.90 1.15
CA VAL A 251 -19.01 -4.81 2.56
C VAL A 251 -19.91 -3.59 2.80
N THR A 252 -19.63 -2.45 2.15
CA THR A 252 -20.49 -1.26 2.20
C THR A 252 -21.88 -1.57 1.64
N SER A 253 -21.98 -2.34 0.54
CA SER A 253 -23.27 -2.69 -0.06
C SER A 253 -24.16 -3.55 0.84
N ALA A 254 -23.58 -4.21 1.83
CA ALA A 254 -24.31 -4.96 2.85
C ALA A 254 -24.83 -4.07 4.01
N GLY A 255 -24.53 -2.76 3.99
CA GLY A 255 -24.92 -1.83 5.04
C GLY A 255 -24.07 -1.90 6.31
N SER A 256 -22.84 -2.41 6.22
CA SER A 256 -21.90 -2.44 7.34
C SER A 256 -21.38 -1.05 7.69
N ASP A 257 -20.98 -0.88 8.95
CA ASP A 257 -20.38 0.38 9.44
C ASP A 257 -18.99 0.65 8.85
N THR A 258 -18.54 1.91 8.93
CA THR A 258 -17.27 2.37 8.35
C THR A 258 -16.05 1.61 8.89
N TYR A 259 -16.01 1.28 10.17
CA TYR A 259 -14.88 0.56 10.79
C TYR A 259 -14.78 -0.87 10.26
N SER A 260 -15.89 -1.58 10.18
CA SER A 260 -15.97 -2.92 9.61
C SER A 260 -15.57 -2.94 8.14
N VAL A 261 -16.00 -1.95 7.36
CA VAL A 261 -15.64 -1.78 5.94
C VAL A 261 -14.14 -1.58 5.78
N VAL A 262 -13.55 -0.66 6.55
CA VAL A 262 -12.11 -0.37 6.49
C VAL A 262 -11.29 -1.57 6.99
N ALA A 263 -11.71 -2.25 8.04
CA ALA A 263 -11.03 -3.45 8.53
C ALA A 263 -11.07 -4.59 7.51
N ALA A 264 -12.16 -4.78 6.79
CA ALA A 264 -12.26 -5.75 5.70
C ALA A 264 -11.30 -5.39 4.54
N ALA A 265 -11.21 -4.12 4.17
CA ALA A 265 -10.27 -3.64 3.16
C ALA A 265 -8.80 -3.86 3.57
N LEU A 266 -8.45 -3.60 4.84
CA LEU A 266 -7.13 -3.89 5.41
C LEU A 266 -6.82 -5.38 5.38
N SER A 267 -7.80 -6.23 5.70
CA SER A 267 -7.66 -7.69 5.63
C SER A 267 -7.43 -8.18 4.20
N SER A 268 -8.04 -7.54 3.21
CA SER A 268 -7.76 -7.78 1.80
C SER A 268 -6.34 -7.32 1.42
N LEU A 269 -5.95 -6.11 1.85
CA LEU A 269 -4.66 -5.50 1.51
C LEU A 269 -3.47 -6.34 2.01
N LYS A 270 -3.55 -6.92 3.20
CA LYS A 270 -2.44 -7.72 3.78
C LYS A 270 -2.15 -9.02 3.02
N GLY A 271 -3.02 -9.45 2.12
CA GLY A 271 -2.85 -10.69 1.35
C GLY A 271 -1.58 -10.69 0.51
N SER A 272 -0.90 -11.84 0.43
CA SER A 272 0.36 -12.02 -0.30
C SER A 272 0.27 -11.73 -1.81
N LYS A 273 -0.93 -11.78 -2.38
CA LYS A 273 -1.22 -11.45 -3.78
C LYS A 273 -1.67 -10.01 -4.00
N HIS A 274 -1.62 -9.16 -2.97
CA HIS A 274 -2.03 -7.76 -3.04
C HIS A 274 -0.94 -6.88 -2.41
N GLY A 275 -1.04 -6.42 -1.18
CA GLY A 275 -0.03 -5.58 -0.53
C GLY A 275 1.24 -6.30 -0.09
N GLY A 276 1.24 -7.64 -0.03
CA GLY A 276 2.40 -8.44 0.37
C GLY A 276 3.56 -8.48 -0.64
N ALA A 277 3.40 -7.93 -1.84
CA ALA A 277 4.45 -7.89 -2.85
C ALA A 277 5.70 -7.11 -2.39
N ASN A 278 5.50 -6.05 -1.61
CA ASN A 278 6.58 -5.20 -1.11
C ASN A 278 7.59 -5.95 -0.24
N LEU A 279 7.10 -6.86 0.61
CA LEU A 279 7.97 -7.71 1.42
C LEU A 279 8.82 -8.63 0.54
N LYS A 280 8.24 -9.17 -0.53
CA LYS A 280 8.96 -10.01 -1.51
C LYS A 280 10.06 -9.26 -2.24
N VAL A 281 9.85 -7.98 -2.57
CA VAL A 281 10.91 -7.12 -3.13
C VAL A 281 12.08 -7.02 -2.16
N VAL A 282 11.83 -6.71 -0.89
CA VAL A 282 12.87 -6.58 0.12
C VAL A 282 13.64 -7.88 0.33
N GLU A 283 12.93 -9.01 0.39
CA GLU A 283 13.54 -10.34 0.51
C GLU A 283 14.41 -10.67 -0.69
N MET A 284 13.91 -10.46 -1.91
CA MET A 284 14.63 -10.70 -3.16
C MET A 284 15.89 -9.83 -3.28
N MET A 285 15.79 -8.54 -2.94
CA MET A 285 16.95 -7.63 -2.98
C MET A 285 18.02 -7.99 -1.93
N ARG A 286 17.63 -8.53 -0.78
CA ARG A 286 18.58 -9.10 0.18
C ARG A 286 19.28 -10.34 -0.37
N ASP A 287 18.52 -11.23 -0.98
CA ASP A 287 19.06 -12.44 -1.61
C ASP A 287 20.03 -12.08 -2.73
N LEU A 288 19.68 -11.08 -3.57
CA LEU A 288 20.57 -10.55 -4.59
C LEU A 288 21.88 -10.03 -3.98
N LYS A 289 21.82 -9.16 -2.97
CA LYS A 289 22.99 -8.62 -2.28
C LYS A 289 23.88 -9.70 -1.66
N THR A 290 23.29 -10.81 -1.24
CA THR A 290 24.03 -11.92 -0.62
C THR A 290 24.73 -12.77 -1.67
N ASN A 291 24.13 -12.94 -2.84
CA ASN A 291 24.59 -13.89 -3.87
C ASN A 291 25.38 -13.22 -5.00
N VAL A 292 25.30 -11.90 -5.16
CA VAL A 292 26.13 -11.10 -6.08
C VAL A 292 27.29 -10.52 -5.29
N GLY A 293 28.50 -10.93 -5.62
CA GLY A 293 29.70 -10.51 -4.87
C GLY A 293 29.96 -9.00 -4.93
N ASP A 294 29.81 -8.41 -6.11
CA ASP A 294 29.91 -6.96 -6.33
C ASP A 294 28.60 -6.43 -6.95
N ILE A 295 27.82 -5.75 -6.15
CA ILE A 295 26.54 -5.15 -6.58
C ILE A 295 26.72 -3.95 -7.51
N THR A 296 27.95 -3.45 -7.68
CA THR A 296 28.27 -2.38 -8.63
C THR A 296 28.57 -2.93 -10.03
N ASP A 297 28.89 -4.22 -10.15
CA ASP A 297 29.08 -4.93 -11.42
C ASP A 297 27.72 -5.18 -12.10
N LYS A 298 27.51 -4.49 -13.22
CA LYS A 298 26.28 -4.59 -14.01
C LYS A 298 26.03 -6.00 -14.56
N GLU A 299 27.06 -6.67 -15.03
CA GLU A 299 26.98 -8.00 -15.63
C GLU A 299 26.63 -9.06 -14.57
N ALA A 300 27.19 -8.94 -13.37
CA ALA A 300 26.89 -9.82 -12.26
C ALA A 300 25.43 -9.66 -11.79
N VAL A 301 24.93 -8.42 -11.68
CA VAL A 301 23.54 -8.13 -11.34
C VAL A 301 22.60 -8.69 -12.43
N GLU A 302 22.87 -8.42 -13.70
CA GLU A 302 22.06 -8.93 -14.81
C GLU A 302 22.01 -10.47 -14.83
N THR A 303 23.15 -11.11 -14.63
CA THR A 303 23.25 -12.57 -14.56
C THR A 303 22.37 -13.14 -13.45
N TYR A 304 22.33 -12.48 -12.29
CA TYR A 304 21.47 -12.89 -11.20
C TYR A 304 19.98 -12.69 -11.53
N LEU A 305 19.60 -11.56 -12.16
CA LEU A 305 18.21 -11.31 -12.60
C LEU A 305 17.75 -12.36 -13.62
N ARG A 306 18.61 -12.79 -14.53
CA ARG A 306 18.33 -13.89 -15.47
C ARG A 306 18.09 -15.22 -14.73
N LYS A 307 18.85 -15.54 -13.68
CA LYS A 307 18.61 -16.72 -12.83
C LYS A 307 17.28 -16.63 -12.10
N LEU A 308 16.84 -15.43 -11.66
CA LEU A 308 15.52 -15.24 -11.08
C LEU A 308 14.42 -15.61 -12.08
N LEU A 309 14.50 -15.11 -13.32
CA LEU A 309 13.52 -15.43 -14.40
C LEU A 309 13.54 -16.91 -14.77
N ALA A 310 14.70 -17.53 -14.80
CA ALA A 310 14.83 -18.98 -15.05
C ALA A 310 14.32 -19.86 -13.89
N GLY A 311 13.93 -19.28 -12.75
CA GLY A 311 13.52 -20.04 -11.57
C GLY A 311 14.67 -20.75 -10.84
N GLU A 312 15.89 -20.28 -11.01
CA GLU A 312 17.11 -20.87 -10.44
C GLU A 312 17.60 -20.16 -9.16
N ALA A 313 17.05 -18.98 -8.85
CA ALA A 313 17.43 -18.17 -7.68
C ALA A 313 16.23 -17.78 -6.82
N PHE A 314 16.49 -17.31 -5.60
CA PHE A 314 15.54 -16.87 -4.60
C PHE A 314 14.43 -17.92 -4.33
N ASP A 315 13.16 -17.60 -4.57
CA ASP A 315 12.02 -18.49 -4.32
C ASP A 315 11.65 -19.41 -5.50
N ARG A 316 12.42 -19.38 -6.56
CA ARG A 316 12.33 -20.22 -7.76
C ARG A 316 10.99 -20.13 -8.51
N LYS A 317 10.31 -18.99 -8.43
CA LYS A 317 9.03 -18.77 -9.12
C LYS A 317 9.15 -18.15 -10.50
N GLY A 318 10.36 -17.83 -10.94
CA GLY A 318 10.57 -17.19 -12.24
C GLY A 318 10.06 -15.75 -12.27
N LEU A 319 10.08 -15.03 -11.14
CA LEU A 319 9.52 -13.68 -11.01
C LEU A 319 10.57 -12.71 -10.44
N ILE A 320 10.65 -11.53 -11.04
CA ILE A 320 11.33 -10.37 -10.46
C ILE A 320 10.26 -9.52 -9.77
N TYR A 321 10.25 -9.55 -8.44
CA TYR A 321 9.24 -8.85 -7.65
C TYR A 321 9.46 -7.34 -7.70
N GLY A 322 8.37 -6.58 -7.77
CA GLY A 322 8.39 -5.12 -7.87
C GLY A 322 8.48 -4.61 -9.31
N MET A 323 8.67 -5.49 -10.27
CA MET A 323 8.69 -5.17 -11.69
C MET A 323 7.42 -5.69 -12.36
N GLY A 324 6.87 -4.90 -13.29
CA GLY A 324 5.59 -5.18 -13.94
C GLY A 324 4.39 -4.73 -13.11
N HIS A 325 3.32 -4.40 -13.80
CA HIS A 325 2.07 -3.91 -13.22
C HIS A 325 0.86 -4.46 -13.97
N ALA A 326 -0.25 -4.67 -13.27
CA ALA A 326 -1.47 -5.23 -13.86
C ALA A 326 -2.16 -4.31 -14.89
N VAL A 327 -1.88 -3.02 -14.87
CA VAL A 327 -2.48 -1.99 -15.73
C VAL A 327 -1.43 -1.31 -16.59
N TYR A 328 -0.33 -0.86 -16.00
CA TYR A 328 0.74 -0.16 -16.70
C TYR A 328 1.64 -1.14 -17.44
N SER A 329 1.95 -0.84 -18.70
CA SER A 329 2.79 -1.67 -19.54
C SER A 329 4.16 -1.06 -19.83
N LEU A 330 4.28 0.26 -19.89
CA LEU A 330 5.55 0.94 -20.19
C LEU A 330 6.16 1.57 -18.94
N SER A 331 5.38 2.34 -18.17
CA SER A 331 5.85 3.01 -16.97
C SER A 331 4.73 3.14 -15.93
N ASP A 332 5.10 3.19 -14.64
CA ASP A 332 4.20 3.58 -13.56
C ASP A 332 4.48 5.05 -13.21
N PRO A 333 3.52 5.98 -13.36
CA PRO A 333 3.75 7.40 -13.10
C PRO A 333 4.15 7.69 -11.66
N ARG A 334 3.77 6.81 -10.72
CA ARG A 334 4.17 6.93 -9.31
C ARG A 334 5.65 6.65 -9.14
N ALA A 335 6.16 5.61 -9.79
CA ALA A 335 7.58 5.27 -9.76
C ALA A 335 8.42 6.37 -10.40
N VAL A 336 7.98 6.91 -11.54
CA VAL A 336 8.68 8.00 -12.25
C VAL A 336 8.86 9.21 -11.34
N VAL A 337 7.78 9.66 -10.68
CA VAL A 337 7.86 10.83 -9.78
C VAL A 337 8.68 10.51 -8.52
N PHE A 338 8.46 9.35 -7.92
CA PHE A 338 9.06 9.02 -6.63
C PHE A 338 10.57 8.77 -6.72
N LYS A 339 11.06 8.35 -7.89
CA LYS A 339 12.48 8.05 -8.14
C LYS A 339 13.39 9.24 -7.79
N ASP A 340 13.02 10.44 -8.22
CA ASP A 340 13.81 11.66 -7.95
C ASP A 340 13.89 12.00 -6.45
N PHE A 341 12.81 11.79 -5.72
CA PHE A 341 12.77 12.02 -4.27
C PHE A 341 13.58 10.97 -3.50
N VAL A 342 13.50 9.70 -3.93
CA VAL A 342 14.28 8.61 -3.33
C VAL A 342 15.76 8.79 -3.60
N GLU A 343 16.17 9.25 -4.79
CA GLU A 343 17.57 9.56 -5.11
C GLU A 343 18.14 10.63 -4.17
N LYS A 344 17.45 11.75 -4.01
CA LYS A 344 17.85 12.82 -3.10
C LYS A 344 17.98 12.32 -1.66
N LEU A 345 17.02 11.50 -1.22
CA LEU A 345 17.05 10.93 0.13
C LEU A 345 18.20 9.93 0.29
N ALA A 346 18.45 9.06 -0.70
CA ALA A 346 19.55 8.11 -0.69
C ALA A 346 20.89 8.83 -0.59
N HIS A 347 21.10 9.88 -1.39
CA HIS A 347 22.29 10.71 -1.33
C HIS A 347 22.47 11.35 0.06
N ALA A 348 21.43 11.98 0.61
CA ALA A 348 21.47 12.60 1.93
C ALA A 348 21.76 11.59 3.07
N LYS A 349 21.47 10.29 2.85
CA LYS A 349 21.72 9.20 3.80
C LYS A 349 22.98 8.40 3.52
N GLY A 350 23.77 8.75 2.49
CA GLY A 350 24.93 7.98 2.06
C GLY A 350 24.60 6.57 1.58
N ARG A 351 23.45 6.42 0.88
CA ARG A 351 22.93 5.14 0.37
C ARG A 351 22.88 5.10 -1.16
N ASP A 352 23.78 5.82 -1.81
CA ASP A 352 23.82 5.93 -3.29
C ASP A 352 24.00 4.58 -3.98
N GLU A 353 24.80 3.67 -3.39
CA GLU A 353 25.01 2.32 -3.93
C GLU A 353 23.70 1.48 -3.91
N ASP A 354 22.93 1.59 -2.83
CA ASP A 354 21.63 0.93 -2.73
C ASP A 354 20.67 1.45 -3.81
N TYR A 355 20.59 2.78 -3.95
CA TYR A 355 19.77 3.41 -4.99
C TYR A 355 20.19 2.96 -6.39
N ALA A 356 21.49 3.02 -6.68
CA ALA A 356 22.02 2.58 -7.98
C ALA A 356 21.73 1.11 -8.29
N LEU A 357 21.72 0.23 -7.28
CA LEU A 357 21.36 -1.18 -7.44
C LEU A 357 19.89 -1.33 -7.85
N TYR A 358 18.97 -0.64 -7.15
CA TYR A 358 17.54 -0.69 -7.46
C TYR A 358 17.25 -0.14 -8.86
N ALA A 359 17.85 1.01 -9.21
CA ALA A 359 17.69 1.63 -10.52
C ALA A 359 18.17 0.72 -11.66
N ARG A 360 19.34 0.09 -11.50
CA ARG A 360 19.88 -0.89 -12.48
C ARG A 360 18.98 -2.12 -12.61
N SER A 361 18.47 -2.63 -11.50
CA SER A 361 17.58 -3.79 -11.53
C SER A 361 16.30 -3.49 -12.31
N GLU A 362 15.78 -2.25 -12.23
CA GLU A 362 14.64 -1.78 -13.00
C GLU A 362 14.98 -1.70 -14.50
N GLU A 363 16.09 -1.06 -14.87
CA GLU A 363 16.54 -0.93 -16.26
C GLU A 363 16.70 -2.31 -16.95
N HIS A 364 17.46 -3.20 -16.36
CA HIS A 364 17.69 -4.55 -16.92
C HIS A 364 16.41 -5.40 -16.98
N THR A 365 15.52 -5.28 -16.02
CA THR A 365 14.24 -6.01 -16.06
C THR A 365 13.37 -5.52 -17.20
N SER A 366 13.32 -4.22 -17.45
CA SER A 366 12.58 -3.63 -18.57
C SER A 366 13.13 -4.09 -19.91
N GLU A 367 14.44 -4.18 -20.06
CA GLU A 367 15.11 -4.71 -21.26
C GLU A 367 14.81 -6.19 -21.47
N LEU A 368 14.92 -7.02 -20.42
CA LEU A 368 14.67 -8.46 -20.49
C LEU A 368 13.21 -8.78 -20.86
N GLN A 369 12.25 -8.04 -20.28
CA GLN A 369 10.82 -8.24 -20.59
C GLN A 369 10.47 -7.77 -22.01
N SER A 370 11.11 -6.71 -22.52
CA SER A 370 10.90 -6.26 -23.90
C SER A 370 11.40 -7.25 -24.93
N HIS A 371 12.46 -7.99 -24.64
CA HIS A 371 13.00 -9.04 -25.53
C HIS A 371 12.11 -10.31 -25.58
N GLU A 372 11.43 -10.65 -24.47
CA GLU A 372 10.48 -11.80 -24.47
C GLU A 372 9.16 -11.48 -25.21
N LEU A 373 8.77 -10.22 -25.31
CA LEU A 373 7.56 -9.79 -26.06
C LEU A 373 7.78 -9.73 -27.59
N ILE A 374 9.04 -9.79 -28.05
CA ILE A 374 9.42 -9.72 -29.48
C ILE A 374 9.77 -11.10 -30.03
N SER A 375 9.96 -12.10 -29.19
CA SER A 375 10.20 -13.50 -29.56
C SER A 375 8.93 -14.35 -29.44
#